data_266068a26b7c20ef0ad73b33f8691283
#
_entry.id   266068a26b7c20ef0ad73b33f8691283
#
_cell.length_a   1.000
_cell.length_b   1.000
_cell.length_c   1.000
_cell.angle_alpha   90.00
_cell.angle_beta   90.00
_cell.angle_gamma   90.00
#
_symmetry.space_group_name_H-M   'P 1'
#
loop_
_entity.id
_entity.type
_entity.pdbx_description
1 polymer ?
#
loop_
_entity_poly.entity_id
_entity_poly.type
_entity_poly.pdbx_seq_one_letter_code
_entity_poly.pdbx_strand_id
1 'polypeptide(L)'
;MPSPDVAKRLRSLNLTAGSLHLVSAIAIVALANNFSLPVVARYEAGQPGIGKFQLVSYGSVSTALLVGLFFALSAIAHFTVAGPRQASYLANLDQRRNPYRWLEYALSSSIMIFAIAQITGVSDVAALI
;
A
#
# COMPACT_ATOMS: atom_id res chain seq x y z
N MET A 1 -23.31 8.32 -19.47
CA MET A 1 -21.88 8.69 -19.39
C MET A 1 -21.75 10.08 -18.77
N PRO A 2 -20.78 10.32 -17.94
CA PRO A 2 -20.53 11.65 -17.38
C PRO A 2 -20.35 12.68 -18.49
N SER A 3 -20.74 13.96 -18.22
CA SER A 3 -20.54 15.02 -19.20
C SER A 3 -19.05 15.21 -19.54
N PRO A 4 -18.71 15.75 -20.74
CA PRO A 4 -17.31 15.98 -21.13
C PRO A 4 -16.53 16.82 -20.12
N ASP A 5 -17.17 17.78 -19.47
CA ASP A 5 -16.53 18.63 -18.46
C ASP A 5 -16.24 17.87 -17.17
N VAL A 6 -17.15 17.00 -16.73
CA VAL A 6 -16.93 16.11 -15.58
C VAL A 6 -15.79 15.13 -15.88
N ALA A 7 -15.74 14.57 -17.09
CA ALA A 7 -14.67 13.67 -17.50
C ALA A 7 -13.30 14.35 -17.50
N LYS A 8 -13.20 15.58 -18.02
CA LYS A 8 -11.97 16.39 -17.97
C LYS A 8 -11.53 16.70 -16.55
N ARG A 9 -12.47 17.11 -15.69
CA ARG A 9 -12.19 17.40 -14.28
C ARG A 9 -11.70 16.16 -13.54
N LEU A 10 -12.35 15.02 -13.71
CA LEU A 10 -11.92 13.74 -13.10
C LEU A 10 -10.52 13.33 -13.56
N ARG A 11 -10.22 13.49 -14.86
CA ARG A 11 -8.89 13.24 -15.39
C ARG A 11 -7.85 14.14 -14.74
N SER A 12 -8.10 15.45 -14.69
CA SER A 12 -7.18 16.41 -14.06
C SER A 12 -6.93 16.08 -12.60
N LEU A 13 -7.99 15.78 -11.82
CA LEU A 13 -7.86 15.39 -10.41
C LEU A 13 -7.02 14.13 -10.24
N ASN A 14 -7.24 13.11 -11.08
CA ASN A 14 -6.45 11.88 -11.01
C ASN A 14 -4.98 12.11 -11.42
N LEU A 15 -4.72 12.94 -12.43
CA LEU A 15 -3.35 13.29 -12.81
C LEU A 15 -2.64 14.04 -11.68
N THR A 16 -3.30 15.01 -11.05
CA THR A 16 -2.74 15.75 -9.92
C THR A 16 -2.47 14.82 -8.74
N ALA A 17 -3.43 13.98 -8.35
CA ALA A 17 -3.27 13.03 -7.26
C ALA A 17 -2.14 12.02 -7.56
N GLY A 18 -2.12 11.46 -8.76
CA GLY A 18 -1.06 10.55 -9.20
C GLY A 18 0.33 11.19 -9.16
N SER A 19 0.45 12.44 -9.59
CA SER A 19 1.71 13.19 -9.54
C SER A 19 2.15 13.45 -8.09
N LEU A 20 1.24 13.84 -7.20
CA LEU A 20 1.56 14.03 -5.78
C LEU A 20 2.04 12.71 -5.14
N HIS A 21 1.36 11.61 -5.40
CA HIS A 21 1.76 10.30 -4.90
C HIS A 21 3.12 9.87 -5.47
N LEU A 22 3.38 10.10 -6.75
CA LEU A 22 4.66 9.78 -7.36
C LEU A 22 5.80 10.59 -6.75
N VAL A 23 5.61 11.90 -6.58
CA VAL A 23 6.60 12.78 -5.93
C VAL A 23 6.84 12.32 -4.49
N SER A 24 5.79 11.97 -3.75
CA SER A 24 5.90 11.44 -2.38
C SER A 24 6.67 10.11 -2.34
N ALA A 25 6.40 9.19 -3.26
CA ALA A 25 7.11 7.93 -3.37
C ALA A 25 8.62 8.14 -3.62
N ILE A 26 8.95 9.01 -4.58
CA ILE A 26 10.34 9.35 -4.91
C ILE A 26 11.02 10.03 -3.73
N ALA A 27 10.38 11.02 -3.10
CA ALA A 27 10.95 11.75 -1.97
C ALA A 27 11.23 10.83 -0.77
N ILE A 28 10.29 9.93 -0.43
CA ILE A 28 10.46 8.99 0.68
C ILE A 28 11.63 8.05 0.41
N VAL A 29 11.74 7.50 -0.80
CA VAL A 29 12.84 6.59 -1.14
C VAL A 29 14.17 7.33 -1.22
N ALA A 30 14.19 8.55 -1.76
CA ALA A 30 15.40 9.37 -1.86
C ALA A 30 15.92 9.85 -0.50
N LEU A 31 15.02 10.10 0.45
CA LEU A 31 15.34 10.52 1.83
C LEU A 31 15.43 9.34 2.81
N ALA A 32 15.27 8.11 2.31
CA ALA A 32 15.30 6.92 3.14
C ALA A 32 16.66 6.77 3.85
N ASN A 33 16.58 6.35 5.10
CA ASN A 33 17.72 5.88 5.86
C ASN A 33 17.64 4.34 6.01
N ASN A 34 18.62 3.77 6.72
CA ASN A 34 18.67 2.31 6.96
C ASN A 34 17.68 1.82 8.03
N PHE A 35 16.69 2.64 8.42
CA PHE A 35 15.69 2.25 9.40
C PHE A 35 14.84 1.10 8.87
N SER A 36 14.88 -0.01 9.58
CA SER A 36 14.14 -1.22 9.26
C SER A 36 13.64 -1.88 10.54
N LEU A 37 12.51 -2.53 10.45
CA LEU A 37 11.87 -3.20 11.56
C LEU A 37 11.93 -4.73 11.37
N PRO A 38 12.24 -5.48 12.44
CA PRO A 38 12.42 -6.93 12.34
C PRO A 38 11.08 -7.64 12.09
N VAL A 39 11.16 -8.75 11.35
CA VAL A 39 10.08 -9.73 11.23
C VAL A 39 10.58 -11.02 11.87
N VAL A 40 9.88 -11.45 12.90
CA VAL A 40 10.27 -12.62 13.70
C VAL A 40 9.10 -13.60 13.82
N ALA A 41 9.38 -14.86 14.07
CA ALA A 41 8.39 -15.80 14.59
C ALA A 41 8.75 -16.18 16.01
N ARG A 42 7.76 -16.21 16.88
CA ARG A 42 7.87 -16.70 18.22
C ARG A 42 7.13 -18.04 18.31
N TYR A 43 7.81 -19.09 18.60
CA TYR A 43 7.22 -20.41 18.78
C TYR A 43 7.72 -21.10 20.03
N GLU A 44 6.92 -22.00 20.57
CA GLU A 44 7.30 -22.83 21.72
C GLU A 44 8.19 -23.97 21.23
N ALA A 45 9.39 -24.07 21.81
CA ALA A 45 10.34 -25.11 21.51
C ALA A 45 10.27 -26.23 22.58
N GLY A 46 9.99 -27.43 22.16
CA GLY A 46 9.88 -28.60 23.04
C GLY A 46 8.43 -29.05 23.23
N GLN A 47 8.15 -29.64 24.40
CA GLN A 47 6.79 -30.10 24.69
C GLN A 47 5.85 -28.91 24.94
N PRO A 48 4.63 -28.93 24.38
CA PRO A 48 3.64 -27.87 24.61
C PRO A 48 3.40 -27.60 26.09
N GLY A 49 3.35 -26.31 26.47
CA GLY A 49 3.09 -25.90 27.86
C GLY A 49 4.31 -25.77 28.74
N ILE A 50 5.53 -26.06 28.26
CA ILE A 50 6.77 -25.89 29.05
C ILE A 50 7.23 -24.42 29.09
N GLY A 51 6.71 -23.58 28.21
CA GLY A 51 6.99 -22.13 28.19
C GLY A 51 8.39 -21.75 27.67
N LYS A 52 9.09 -22.65 27.02
CA LYS A 52 10.38 -22.36 26.37
C LYS A 52 10.11 -21.82 24.98
N PHE A 53 10.15 -20.50 24.84
CA PHE A 53 9.96 -19.82 23.54
C PHE A 53 11.30 -19.59 22.86
N GLN A 54 11.30 -19.79 21.54
CA GLN A 54 12.38 -19.39 20.64
C GLN A 54 11.90 -18.31 19.67
N LEU A 55 12.82 -17.40 19.36
CA LEU A 55 12.61 -16.37 18.34
C LEU A 55 13.44 -16.72 17.12
N VAL A 56 12.80 -16.83 15.96
CA VAL A 56 13.45 -16.97 14.66
C VAL A 56 13.27 -15.67 13.89
N SER A 57 14.37 -15.10 13.44
CA SER A 57 14.34 -13.91 12.60
C SER A 57 14.19 -14.30 11.14
N TYR A 58 13.20 -13.70 10.46
CA TYR A 58 13.02 -13.79 9.00
C TYR A 58 13.68 -12.62 8.27
N GLY A 59 14.32 -11.71 9.00
CA GLY A 59 14.96 -10.52 8.46
C GLY A 59 14.31 -9.25 8.95
N SER A 60 14.47 -8.18 8.19
CA SER A 60 13.90 -6.87 8.49
C SER A 60 13.32 -6.23 7.24
N VAL A 61 12.32 -5.37 7.44
CA VAL A 61 11.63 -4.66 6.37
C VAL A 61 11.87 -3.16 6.53
N SER A 62 12.33 -2.51 5.46
CA SER A 62 12.51 -1.07 5.44
C SER A 62 11.15 -0.36 5.45
N THR A 63 10.91 0.45 6.47
CA THR A 63 9.68 1.26 6.58
C THR A 63 9.56 2.24 5.41
N ALA A 64 10.67 2.84 4.98
CA ALA A 64 10.67 3.76 3.84
C ALA A 64 10.24 3.06 2.53
N LEU A 65 10.69 1.82 2.31
CA LEU A 65 10.27 1.05 1.13
C LEU A 65 8.79 0.68 1.19
N LEU A 66 8.25 0.31 2.35
CA LEU A 66 6.81 0.03 2.50
C LEU A 66 5.95 1.27 2.18
N VAL A 67 6.32 2.41 2.76
CA VAL A 67 5.58 3.66 2.52
C VAL A 67 5.77 4.13 1.07
N GLY A 68 6.97 4.00 0.52
CA GLY A 68 7.23 4.28 -0.89
C GLY A 68 6.40 3.42 -1.84
N LEU A 69 6.29 2.12 -1.55
CA LEU A 69 5.46 1.19 -2.32
C LEU A 69 3.96 1.54 -2.23
N PHE A 70 3.47 1.89 -1.05
CA PHE A 70 2.10 2.38 -0.87
C PHE A 70 1.81 3.58 -1.80
N PHE A 71 2.66 4.61 -1.79
CA PHE A 71 2.49 5.77 -2.66
C PHE A 71 2.67 5.44 -4.15
N ALA A 72 3.59 4.56 -4.49
CA ALA A 72 3.78 4.13 -5.88
C ALA A 72 2.55 3.40 -6.43
N LEU A 73 1.94 2.51 -5.66
CA LEU A 73 0.69 1.84 -6.05
C LEU A 73 -0.45 2.83 -6.29
N SER A 74 -0.62 3.80 -5.38
CA SER A 74 -1.64 4.85 -5.55
C SER A 74 -1.36 5.72 -6.78
N ALA A 75 -0.11 6.08 -7.05
CA ALA A 75 0.27 6.81 -8.27
C ALA A 75 -0.08 6.02 -9.54
N ILE A 76 0.28 4.73 -9.59
CA ILE A 76 -0.03 3.84 -10.72
C ILE A 76 -1.55 3.74 -10.93
N ALA A 77 -2.33 3.58 -9.87
CA ALA A 77 -3.79 3.50 -9.96
C ALA A 77 -4.39 4.78 -10.54
N HIS A 78 -3.97 5.95 -10.05
CA HIS A 78 -4.42 7.24 -10.54
C HIS A 78 -4.05 7.48 -12.01
N PHE A 79 -2.83 7.19 -12.42
CA PHE A 79 -2.42 7.32 -13.83
C PHE A 79 -3.13 6.31 -14.73
N THR A 80 -3.42 5.13 -14.23
CA THR A 80 -4.17 4.10 -14.97
C THR A 80 -5.58 4.60 -15.32
N VAL A 81 -6.31 5.16 -14.35
CA VAL A 81 -7.69 5.66 -14.58
C VAL A 81 -7.73 7.01 -15.28
N ALA A 82 -6.65 7.80 -15.23
CA ALA A 82 -6.54 9.05 -15.97
C ALA A 82 -6.08 8.87 -17.42
N GLY A 83 -5.48 7.73 -17.75
CA GLY A 83 -4.89 7.40 -19.05
C GLY A 83 -5.53 6.18 -19.72
N PRO A 84 -4.86 5.01 -19.73
CA PRO A 84 -5.27 3.87 -20.57
C PRO A 84 -6.62 3.27 -20.21
N ARG A 85 -7.11 3.47 -19.00
CA ARG A 85 -8.39 2.92 -18.52
C ARG A 85 -9.47 3.99 -18.32
N GLN A 86 -9.26 5.24 -18.78
CA GLN A 86 -10.20 6.35 -18.56
C GLN A 86 -11.63 6.04 -19.05
N ALA A 87 -11.77 5.49 -20.24
CA ALA A 87 -13.10 5.17 -20.80
C ALA A 87 -13.84 4.13 -19.93
N SER A 88 -13.15 3.06 -19.55
CA SER A 88 -13.71 2.03 -18.67
C SER A 88 -13.99 2.57 -17.26
N TYR A 89 -13.13 3.43 -16.72
CA TYR A 89 -13.34 4.11 -15.45
C TYR A 89 -14.62 4.95 -15.45
N LEU A 90 -14.81 5.80 -16.48
CA LEU A 90 -16.00 6.63 -16.62
C LEU A 90 -17.28 5.79 -16.80
N ALA A 91 -17.23 4.71 -17.58
CA ALA A 91 -18.36 3.81 -17.77
C ALA A 91 -18.76 3.09 -16.46
N ASN A 92 -17.79 2.72 -15.63
CA ASN A 92 -18.07 2.13 -14.31
C ASN A 92 -18.66 3.16 -13.34
N LEU A 93 -18.16 4.40 -13.35
CA LEU A 93 -18.71 5.47 -12.51
C LEU A 93 -20.16 5.79 -12.85
N ASP A 94 -20.53 5.74 -14.13
CA ASP A 94 -21.91 5.93 -14.60
C ASP A 94 -22.85 4.86 -14.00
N GLN A 95 -22.33 3.65 -13.79
CA GLN A 95 -23.02 2.54 -13.12
C GLN A 95 -22.87 2.58 -11.58
N ARG A 96 -22.35 3.68 -11.01
CA ARG A 96 -22.05 3.83 -9.57
C ARG A 96 -21.10 2.78 -9.01
N ARG A 97 -20.16 2.31 -9.83
CA ARG A 97 -19.12 1.33 -9.46
C ARG A 97 -17.74 1.95 -9.62
N ASN A 98 -16.80 1.54 -8.77
CA ASN A 98 -15.41 1.96 -8.92
C ASN A 98 -14.46 0.79 -8.61
N PRO A 99 -14.37 -0.23 -9.49
CA PRO A 99 -13.54 -1.40 -9.26
C PRO A 99 -12.05 -1.06 -9.17
N TYR A 100 -11.60 -0.01 -9.86
CA TYR A 100 -10.20 0.45 -9.82
C TYR A 100 -9.80 0.90 -8.41
N ARG A 101 -10.69 1.66 -7.73
CA ARG A 101 -10.47 2.09 -6.37
C ARG A 101 -10.49 0.93 -5.37
N TRP A 102 -11.39 -0.03 -5.57
CA TRP A 102 -11.44 -1.22 -4.72
C TRP A 102 -10.15 -2.06 -4.82
N LEU A 103 -9.66 -2.25 -6.05
CA LEU A 103 -8.42 -2.98 -6.28
C LEU A 103 -7.21 -2.23 -5.68
N GLU A 104 -7.12 -0.93 -5.91
CA GLU A 104 -6.07 -0.08 -5.33
C GLU A 104 -6.09 -0.17 -3.80
N TYR A 105 -7.26 -0.01 -3.18
CA TYR A 105 -7.39 -0.10 -1.73
C TYR A 105 -7.07 -1.48 -1.18
N ALA A 106 -7.45 -2.55 -1.86
CA ALA A 106 -7.14 -3.91 -1.42
C ALA A 106 -5.63 -4.12 -1.29
N LEU A 107 -4.84 -3.57 -2.21
CA LEU A 107 -3.38 -3.69 -2.20
C LEU A 107 -2.73 -2.67 -1.25
N SER A 108 -3.07 -1.39 -1.39
CA SER A 108 -2.43 -0.31 -0.65
C SER A 108 -2.75 -0.35 0.85
N SER A 109 -4.00 -0.69 1.22
CA SER A 109 -4.36 -0.80 2.63
C SER A 109 -3.67 -1.96 3.34
N SER A 110 -3.46 -3.10 2.65
CA SER A 110 -2.71 -4.21 3.22
C SER A 110 -1.28 -3.81 3.56
N ILE A 111 -0.60 -3.10 2.66
CA ILE A 111 0.75 -2.57 2.90
C ILE A 111 0.74 -1.56 4.06
N MET A 112 -0.26 -0.68 4.09
CA MET A 112 -0.37 0.34 5.13
C MET A 112 -0.63 -0.28 6.51
N ILE A 113 -1.53 -1.27 6.61
CA ILE A 113 -1.82 -1.98 7.86
C ILE A 113 -0.55 -2.70 8.37
N PHE A 114 0.16 -3.39 7.48
CA PHE A 114 1.43 -4.03 7.81
C PHE A 114 2.46 -3.00 8.35
N ALA A 115 2.63 -1.87 7.66
CA ALA A 115 3.55 -0.82 8.08
C ALA A 115 3.16 -0.22 9.44
N ILE A 116 1.87 0.06 9.66
CA ILE A 116 1.37 0.58 10.94
C ILE A 116 1.61 -0.44 12.06
N ALA A 117 1.28 -1.70 11.84
CA ALA A 117 1.49 -2.76 12.82
C ALA A 117 2.97 -2.85 13.22
N GLN A 118 3.89 -2.82 12.26
CA GLN A 118 5.32 -2.80 12.57
C GLN A 118 5.76 -1.57 13.36
N ILE A 119 5.32 -0.38 12.97
CA ILE A 119 5.67 0.88 13.67
C ILE A 119 5.12 0.88 15.10
N THR A 120 3.98 0.24 15.33
CA THR A 120 3.39 0.10 16.69
C THR A 120 4.01 -1.03 17.51
N GLY A 121 5.04 -1.70 16.98
CA GLY A 121 5.83 -2.71 17.70
C GLY A 121 5.44 -4.15 17.44
N VAL A 122 4.49 -4.43 16.54
CA VAL A 122 4.16 -5.79 16.13
C VAL A 122 5.24 -6.30 15.19
N SER A 123 6.00 -7.29 15.62
CA SER A 123 7.08 -7.90 14.83
C SER A 123 6.86 -9.39 14.54
N ASP A 124 5.90 -10.02 15.18
CA ASP A 124 5.58 -11.44 14.96
C ASP A 124 4.90 -11.65 13.61
N VAL A 125 5.47 -12.53 12.78
CA VAL A 125 4.99 -12.79 11.42
C VAL A 125 3.53 -13.26 11.40
N ALA A 126 3.10 -14.06 12.36
CA ALA A 126 1.72 -14.56 12.43
C ALA A 126 0.69 -13.46 12.75
N ALA A 127 1.14 -12.35 13.35
CA ALA A 127 0.31 -11.19 13.61
C ALA A 127 0.34 -10.15 12.48
N LEU A 128 1.35 -10.25 11.57
CA LEU A 128 1.55 -9.32 10.45
C LEU A 128 0.86 -9.79 9.15
N ILE A 129 0.48 -11.04 9.05
CA ILE A 129 -0.21 -11.65 7.90
C ILE A 129 -1.59 -12.21 8.33
#